data_db91709ed120ec310ed42f717ed83504
#
_entry.id   db91709ed120ec310ed42f717ed83504
#
_cell.length_a   1.000
_cell.length_b   1.000
_cell.length_c   1.000
_cell.angle_alpha   90.00
_cell.angle_beta   90.00
_cell.angle_gamma   90.00
#
_symmetry.space_group_name_H-M   'P 1'
#
loop_
_entity.id
_entity.type
_entity.pdbx_description
1 polymer ?
#
loop_
_entity_poly.entity_id
_entity_poly.type
_entity_poly.pdbx_seq_one_letter_code
_entity_poly.pdbx_strand_id
1 'polypeptide(L)'
;GDVYKRQDNANTIYKPLESLNNSIAIEVMNTTLSGNRKDILAMDKASLAYEKMVVSNKMSFLPRLNAFGSYEMYDTSFLGTNAKGYLVGAQLSWSVFDGFKSIGKLEKAKADYQKSSFESQQYKAQSQLELSKTNRQLKDAENKVNLSKLALEQSQEAYRIRSNRFTQGLEKTTDLLQSETQMAQKELEFLQAVFEYNFTKEYAQFLTK
;
A
#
# COMPACT_ATOMS: atom_id res chain seq x y z
N GLY A 1 21.27 -14.84 17.50
CA GLY A 1 22.58 -14.29 17.86
C GLY A 1 23.35 -13.68 16.70
N ASP A 2 22.73 -13.06 15.67
CA ASP A 2 23.47 -12.49 14.53
C ASP A 2 23.04 -11.07 14.09
N VAL A 3 22.52 -10.27 15.03
CA VAL A 3 22.06 -8.89 14.73
C VAL A 3 23.19 -7.85 14.83
N TYR A 4 24.39 -8.19 15.31
CA TYR A 4 25.45 -7.22 15.60
C TYR A 4 26.72 -7.32 14.73
N LYS A 5 26.65 -7.92 13.53
CA LYS A 5 27.84 -8.05 12.63
C LYS A 5 27.76 -7.24 11.33
N ARG A 6 27.09 -6.09 11.32
CA ARG A 6 27.33 -5.05 10.32
C ARG A 6 27.91 -3.81 10.99
N GLN A 7 29.13 -3.90 11.46
CA GLN A 7 29.98 -2.71 11.57
C GLN A 7 30.55 -2.49 10.17
N ASP A 8 29.94 -1.58 9.43
CA ASP A 8 30.54 -1.06 8.22
C ASP A 8 31.92 -0.49 8.59
N ASN A 9 32.94 -0.82 7.79
CA ASN A 9 34.28 -0.30 8.01
C ASN A 9 34.25 1.22 8.19
N ALA A 10 34.92 1.75 9.19
CA ALA A 10 34.99 3.17 9.51
C ALA A 10 35.51 4.09 8.37
N ASN A 11 35.86 3.51 7.22
CA ASN A 11 36.25 4.18 5.99
C ASN A 11 35.21 4.20 4.89
N THR A 12 33.95 3.80 5.17
CA THR A 12 32.87 3.95 4.20
C THR A 12 32.50 5.42 4.11
N ILE A 13 33.10 6.12 3.15
CA ILE A 13 32.68 7.48 2.78
C ILE A 13 31.31 7.36 2.16
N TYR A 14 30.26 7.69 2.90
CA TYR A 14 28.91 7.84 2.35
C TYR A 14 28.95 9.02 1.39
N LYS A 15 29.08 8.73 0.10
CA LYS A 15 28.85 9.75 -0.94
C LYS A 15 27.36 10.07 -0.93
N PRO A 16 26.97 11.35 -0.76
CA PRO A 16 25.57 11.72 -0.99
C PRO A 16 25.18 11.25 -2.39
N LEU A 17 24.00 10.65 -2.54
CA LEU A 17 23.51 10.24 -3.85
C LEU A 17 23.41 11.49 -4.73
N GLU A 18 24.35 11.68 -5.64
CA GLU A 18 24.33 12.75 -6.66
C GLU A 18 23.06 12.71 -7.52
N SER A 19 22.36 11.57 -7.55
CA SER A 19 21.10 11.38 -8.27
C SER A 19 19.90 12.14 -7.64
N LEU A 20 19.98 12.65 -6.41
CA LEU A 20 18.91 13.42 -5.80
C LEU A 20 18.71 14.80 -6.45
N ASN A 21 19.73 15.34 -7.11
CA ASN A 21 19.70 16.69 -7.67
C ASN A 21 19.01 16.80 -9.05
N ASN A 22 18.74 15.70 -9.73
CA ASN A 22 18.32 15.73 -11.14
C ASN A 22 16.85 15.40 -11.43
N SER A 23 16.00 15.18 -10.43
CA SER A 23 14.64 14.70 -10.65
C SER A 23 13.49 15.60 -10.20
N ILE A 24 13.68 16.93 -10.22
CA ILE A 24 12.56 17.87 -10.09
C ILE A 24 11.90 18.04 -11.47
N ALA A 25 11.41 16.94 -12.04
CA ALA A 25 10.51 17.01 -13.18
C ALA A 25 9.09 17.15 -12.62
N ILE A 26 8.45 18.29 -12.93
CA ILE A 26 7.03 18.53 -12.62
C ILE A 26 6.23 17.58 -13.51
N GLU A 27 5.94 16.39 -13.02
CA GLU A 27 5.00 15.47 -13.66
C GLU A 27 3.59 15.87 -13.20
N VAL A 28 2.71 16.15 -14.17
CA VAL A 28 1.28 16.37 -13.91
C VAL A 28 0.75 15.11 -13.22
N MET A 29 0.43 15.22 -11.95
CA MET A 29 -0.03 14.09 -11.17
C MET A 29 -1.48 13.76 -11.46
N ASN A 30 -1.76 12.47 -11.61
CA ASN A 30 -3.12 11.98 -11.69
C ASN A 30 -3.87 12.29 -10.38
N THR A 31 -4.99 13.00 -10.51
CA THR A 31 -5.87 13.35 -9.38
C THR A 31 -6.90 12.28 -9.07
N THR A 32 -6.95 11.22 -9.88
CA THR A 32 -7.91 10.12 -9.76
C THR A 32 -7.21 8.81 -9.41
N LEU A 33 -7.84 8.05 -8.52
CA LEU A 33 -7.40 6.70 -8.21
C LEU A 33 -7.45 5.83 -9.46
N SER A 34 -6.42 5.02 -9.67
CA SER A 34 -6.46 3.99 -10.70
C SER A 34 -7.51 2.93 -10.35
N GLY A 35 -8.45 2.67 -11.28
CA GLY A 35 -9.42 1.58 -11.13
C GLY A 35 -8.78 0.18 -11.11
N ASN A 36 -7.48 0.07 -11.41
CA ASN A 36 -6.74 -1.18 -11.45
C ASN A 36 -5.95 -1.47 -10.17
N ARG A 37 -6.07 -0.65 -9.14
CA ARG A 37 -5.43 -0.91 -7.85
C ARG A 37 -5.89 -2.26 -7.29
N LYS A 38 -4.93 -3.11 -6.99
CA LYS A 38 -5.19 -4.51 -6.58
C LYS A 38 -5.95 -4.62 -5.26
N ASP A 39 -5.71 -3.71 -4.34
CA ASP A 39 -6.41 -3.62 -3.06
C ASP A 39 -7.89 -3.23 -3.23
N ILE A 40 -8.19 -2.25 -4.09
CA ILE A 40 -9.57 -1.85 -4.42
C ILE A 40 -10.31 -3.00 -5.11
N LEU A 41 -9.65 -3.64 -6.09
CA LEU A 41 -10.20 -4.81 -6.76
C LEU A 41 -10.44 -5.98 -5.80
N ALA A 42 -9.56 -6.19 -4.82
CA ALA A 42 -9.74 -7.21 -3.80
C ALA A 42 -10.98 -6.94 -2.93
N MET A 43 -11.21 -5.70 -2.51
CA MET A 43 -12.40 -5.30 -1.75
C MET A 43 -13.69 -5.49 -2.56
N ASP A 44 -13.67 -5.13 -3.85
CA ASP A 44 -14.82 -5.34 -4.74
C ASP A 44 -15.10 -6.84 -4.96
N LYS A 45 -14.08 -7.67 -5.11
CA LYS A 45 -14.23 -9.13 -5.21
C LYS A 45 -14.73 -9.76 -3.91
N ALA A 46 -14.29 -9.25 -2.76
CA ALA A 46 -14.80 -9.67 -1.46
C ALA A 46 -16.31 -9.36 -1.33
N SER A 47 -16.73 -8.15 -1.69
CA SER A 47 -18.13 -7.76 -1.69
C SER A 47 -18.98 -8.65 -2.64
N LEU A 48 -18.46 -8.94 -3.85
CA LEU A 48 -19.11 -9.87 -4.79
C LEU A 48 -19.23 -11.29 -4.22
N ALA A 49 -18.23 -11.77 -3.47
CA ALA A 49 -18.30 -13.07 -2.80
C ALA A 49 -19.44 -13.13 -1.78
N TYR A 50 -19.62 -12.07 -0.96
CA TYR A 50 -20.75 -11.97 -0.03
C TYR A 50 -22.10 -11.91 -0.75
N GLU A 51 -22.19 -11.22 -1.90
CA GLU A 51 -23.38 -11.25 -2.74
C GLU A 51 -23.73 -12.67 -3.19
N LYS A 52 -22.73 -13.46 -3.63
CA LYS A 52 -22.93 -14.86 -3.98
C LYS A 52 -23.34 -15.73 -2.79
N MET A 53 -22.89 -15.40 -1.58
CA MET A 53 -23.37 -16.06 -0.36
C MET A 53 -24.86 -15.78 -0.08
N VAL A 54 -25.35 -14.57 -0.36
CA VAL A 54 -26.79 -14.28 -0.30
C VAL A 54 -27.57 -15.16 -1.27
N VAL A 55 -27.08 -15.27 -2.52
CA VAL A 55 -27.71 -16.15 -3.53
C VAL A 55 -27.70 -17.61 -3.06
N SER A 56 -26.56 -18.09 -2.53
CA SER A 56 -26.44 -19.45 -1.99
C SER A 56 -27.44 -19.73 -0.85
N ASN A 57 -27.61 -18.77 0.07
CA ASN A 57 -28.58 -18.90 1.15
C ASN A 57 -30.04 -18.83 0.64
N LYS A 58 -30.32 -18.07 -0.42
CA LYS A 58 -31.65 -18.14 -1.11
C LYS A 58 -31.91 -19.51 -1.71
N MET A 59 -30.90 -20.16 -2.29
CA MET A 59 -31.01 -21.50 -2.85
C MET A 59 -31.27 -22.57 -1.79
N SER A 60 -31.00 -22.31 -0.51
CA SER A 60 -31.33 -23.26 0.57
C SER A 60 -32.82 -23.52 0.77
N PHE A 61 -33.72 -22.68 0.23
CA PHE A 61 -35.15 -22.88 0.23
C PHE A 61 -35.63 -23.86 -0.86
N LEU A 62 -34.77 -24.21 -1.81
CA LEU A 62 -35.06 -25.15 -2.88
C LEU A 62 -34.65 -26.59 -2.48
N PRO A 63 -35.35 -27.61 -3.02
CA PRO A 63 -34.89 -28.98 -2.81
C PRO A 63 -33.54 -29.23 -3.41
N ARG A 64 -32.70 -30.00 -2.68
CA ARG A 64 -31.36 -30.42 -3.13
C ARG A 64 -31.44 -31.80 -3.77
N LEU A 65 -30.91 -31.88 -4.97
CA LEU A 65 -30.71 -33.14 -5.68
C LEU A 65 -29.24 -33.53 -5.59
N ASN A 66 -28.95 -34.66 -4.96
CA ASN A 66 -27.62 -35.23 -4.89
C ASN A 66 -27.60 -36.51 -5.73
N ALA A 67 -26.64 -36.61 -6.65
CA ALA A 67 -26.35 -37.87 -7.34
C ALA A 67 -25.10 -38.47 -6.76
N PHE A 68 -25.07 -39.77 -6.55
CA PHE A 68 -23.93 -40.48 -6.04
C PHE A 68 -23.69 -41.78 -6.80
N GLY A 69 -22.42 -42.17 -6.91
CA GLY A 69 -22.02 -43.42 -7.49
C GLY A 69 -20.80 -43.95 -6.76
N SER A 70 -20.80 -45.22 -6.41
CA SER A 70 -19.63 -45.91 -5.90
C SER A 70 -19.38 -47.17 -6.70
N TYR A 71 -18.13 -47.47 -6.90
CA TYR A 71 -17.66 -48.73 -7.47
C TYR A 71 -16.81 -49.44 -6.41
N GLU A 72 -17.24 -50.63 -6.00
CA GLU A 72 -16.60 -51.34 -4.94
C GLU A 72 -16.07 -52.68 -5.49
N MET A 73 -14.85 -52.99 -5.14
CA MET A 73 -14.19 -54.28 -5.42
C MET A 73 -14.02 -55.01 -4.11
N TYR A 74 -14.64 -56.13 -3.99
CA TYR A 74 -14.50 -56.99 -2.82
C TYR A 74 -13.70 -58.25 -3.22
N ASP A 75 -12.71 -58.59 -2.46
CA ASP A 75 -12.00 -59.85 -2.54
C ASP A 75 -11.65 -60.37 -1.16
N THR A 76 -11.84 -61.69 -0.95
CA THR A 76 -11.44 -62.41 0.25
C THR A 76 -9.97 -62.81 0.22
N SER A 77 -9.29 -62.65 -0.93
CA SER A 77 -7.85 -62.89 -1.08
C SER A 77 -7.13 -61.62 -1.48
N PHE A 78 -5.91 -61.44 -0.94
CA PHE A 78 -5.08 -60.22 -0.96
C PHE A 78 -4.69 -59.69 -2.36
N LEU A 79 -5.37 -59.94 -3.41
CA LEU A 79 -5.23 -59.36 -4.77
C LEU A 79 -6.23 -59.95 -5.76
N GLY A 80 -7.31 -60.55 -5.30
CA GLY A 80 -8.35 -61.07 -6.17
C GLY A 80 -9.39 -59.98 -6.51
N THR A 81 -9.92 -59.98 -7.73
CA THR A 81 -10.91 -59.04 -8.23
C THR A 81 -12.27 -59.68 -8.56
N ASN A 82 -12.61 -60.73 -7.80
CA ASN A 82 -13.70 -61.62 -8.20
C ASN A 82 -15.12 -61.15 -7.88
N ALA A 83 -15.28 -60.14 -7.02
CA ALA A 83 -16.58 -59.52 -6.78
C ALA A 83 -16.48 -58.02 -7.06
N LYS A 84 -17.22 -57.55 -8.05
CA LYS A 84 -17.32 -56.16 -8.44
C LYS A 84 -18.77 -55.71 -8.27
N GLY A 85 -18.97 -54.60 -7.52
CA GLY A 85 -20.27 -53.99 -7.33
C GLY A 85 -20.25 -52.53 -7.76
N TYR A 86 -21.28 -52.07 -8.37
CA TYR A 86 -21.52 -50.64 -8.56
C TYR A 86 -22.85 -50.27 -7.91
N LEU A 87 -22.84 -49.08 -7.27
CA LEU A 87 -24.01 -48.48 -6.70
C LEU A 87 -24.17 -47.10 -7.31
N VAL A 88 -25.33 -46.83 -7.93
CA VAL A 88 -25.66 -45.51 -8.48
C VAL A 88 -27.03 -45.12 -7.93
N GLY A 89 -27.13 -43.88 -7.47
CA GLY A 89 -28.35 -43.39 -6.90
C GLY A 89 -28.52 -41.89 -7.00
N ALA A 90 -29.73 -41.43 -6.81
CA ALA A 90 -30.03 -40.00 -6.65
C ALA A 90 -30.91 -39.82 -5.41
N GLN A 91 -30.63 -38.78 -4.65
CA GLN A 91 -31.34 -38.42 -3.43
C GLN A 91 -31.86 -37.00 -3.55
N LEU A 92 -33.19 -36.81 -3.41
CA LEU A 92 -33.84 -35.51 -3.28
C LEU A 92 -34.08 -35.23 -1.79
N SER A 93 -33.53 -34.13 -1.28
CA SER A 93 -33.76 -33.68 0.08
C SER A 93 -34.32 -32.27 0.10
N TRP A 94 -35.42 -32.07 0.83
CA TRP A 94 -36.06 -30.79 0.97
C TRP A 94 -36.52 -30.58 2.42
N SER A 95 -36.04 -29.48 3.03
CA SER A 95 -36.49 -29.07 4.35
C SER A 95 -37.56 -28.01 4.20
N VAL A 96 -38.84 -28.40 4.36
CA VAL A 96 -39.99 -27.50 4.21
C VAL A 96 -40.08 -26.50 5.35
N PHE A 97 -39.66 -26.93 6.57
CA PHE A 97 -39.64 -26.10 7.77
C PHE A 97 -38.45 -26.47 8.62
N ASP A 98 -37.60 -25.48 8.99
CA ASP A 98 -36.41 -25.64 9.79
C ASP A 98 -36.36 -24.72 11.03
N GLY A 99 -37.53 -24.28 11.52
CA GLY A 99 -37.62 -23.39 12.66
C GLY A 99 -37.07 -22.00 12.39
N PHE A 100 -37.29 -21.44 11.18
CA PHE A 100 -36.80 -20.12 10.73
C PHE A 100 -35.28 -20.00 10.61
N LYS A 101 -34.51 -21.08 10.72
CA LYS A 101 -33.06 -21.09 10.63
C LYS A 101 -32.57 -20.60 9.26
N SER A 102 -33.17 -21.02 8.17
CA SER A 102 -32.81 -20.59 6.82
C SER A 102 -33.11 -19.12 6.59
N ILE A 103 -34.20 -18.59 7.17
CA ILE A 103 -34.53 -17.16 7.12
C ILE A 103 -33.46 -16.35 7.87
N GLY A 104 -33.11 -16.77 9.10
CA GLY A 104 -32.07 -16.10 9.88
C GLY A 104 -30.69 -16.11 9.17
N LYS A 105 -30.34 -17.22 8.52
CA LYS A 105 -29.11 -17.30 7.71
C LYS A 105 -29.14 -16.36 6.50
N LEU A 106 -30.28 -16.24 5.83
CA LEU A 106 -30.43 -15.33 4.69
C LEU A 106 -30.31 -13.87 5.15
N GLU A 107 -30.98 -13.49 6.23
CA GLU A 107 -30.89 -12.11 6.76
C GLU A 107 -29.48 -11.78 7.22
N LYS A 108 -28.80 -12.72 7.88
CA LYS A 108 -27.39 -12.57 8.22
C LYS A 108 -26.53 -12.36 6.98
N ALA A 109 -26.70 -13.20 5.93
CA ALA A 109 -25.93 -13.08 4.70
C ALA A 109 -26.16 -11.73 3.99
N LYS A 110 -27.39 -11.20 4.02
CA LYS A 110 -27.70 -9.86 3.50
C LYS A 110 -26.97 -8.77 4.29
N ALA A 111 -26.99 -8.86 5.62
CA ALA A 111 -26.29 -7.91 6.47
C ALA A 111 -24.77 -7.96 6.25
N ASP A 112 -24.19 -9.15 6.12
CA ASP A 112 -22.76 -9.34 5.83
C ASP A 112 -22.38 -8.75 4.45
N TYR A 113 -23.25 -8.93 3.43
CA TYR A 113 -23.08 -8.29 2.12
C TYR A 113 -23.12 -6.76 2.20
N GLN A 114 -24.12 -6.19 2.88
CA GLN A 114 -24.22 -4.74 3.05
C GLN A 114 -23.00 -4.18 3.77
N LYS A 115 -22.56 -4.84 4.85
CA LYS A 115 -21.36 -4.48 5.57
C LYS A 115 -20.15 -4.45 4.64
N SER A 116 -19.89 -5.53 3.90
CA SER A 116 -18.76 -5.60 2.96
C SER A 116 -18.83 -4.54 1.85
N SER A 117 -20.04 -4.24 1.35
CA SER A 117 -20.25 -3.17 0.37
C SER A 117 -19.90 -1.78 0.92
N PHE A 118 -20.34 -1.48 2.16
CA PHE A 118 -19.99 -0.21 2.81
C PHE A 118 -18.51 -0.12 3.14
N GLU A 119 -17.88 -1.20 3.58
CA GLU A 119 -16.43 -1.25 3.82
C GLU A 119 -15.63 -0.96 2.54
N SER A 120 -16.05 -1.53 1.39
CA SER A 120 -15.44 -1.21 0.08
C SER A 120 -15.60 0.27 -0.27
N GLN A 121 -16.80 0.84 -0.10
CA GLN A 121 -17.04 2.27 -0.36
C GLN A 121 -16.22 3.17 0.56
N GLN A 122 -16.16 2.84 1.84
CA GLN A 122 -15.35 3.57 2.83
C GLN A 122 -13.86 3.54 2.45
N TYR A 123 -13.34 2.37 2.08
CA TYR A 123 -11.95 2.21 1.66
C TYR A 123 -11.62 3.06 0.42
N LYS A 124 -12.50 3.08 -0.59
CA LYS A 124 -12.35 3.93 -1.78
C LYS A 124 -12.34 5.41 -1.42
N ALA A 125 -13.27 5.84 -0.57
CA ALA A 125 -13.33 7.24 -0.12
C ALA A 125 -12.09 7.66 0.67
N GLN A 126 -11.61 6.78 1.55
CA GLN A 126 -10.39 7.02 2.33
C GLN A 126 -9.15 7.07 1.42
N SER A 127 -9.04 6.17 0.45
CA SER A 127 -7.95 6.18 -0.53
C SER A 127 -7.95 7.45 -1.39
N GLN A 128 -9.13 7.94 -1.78
CA GLN A 128 -9.24 9.21 -2.52
C GLN A 128 -8.84 10.41 -1.66
N LEU A 129 -9.20 10.42 -0.39
CA LEU A 129 -8.78 11.46 0.55
C LEU A 129 -7.26 11.44 0.75
N GLU A 130 -6.68 10.25 0.88
CA GLU A 130 -5.24 10.08 1.03
C GLU A 130 -4.47 10.57 -0.20
N LEU A 131 -4.91 10.23 -1.40
CA LEU A 131 -4.35 10.75 -2.65
C LEU A 131 -4.42 12.28 -2.70
N SER A 132 -5.57 12.87 -2.34
CA SER A 132 -5.75 14.31 -2.33
C SER A 132 -4.85 15.01 -1.30
N LYS A 133 -4.62 14.36 -0.14
CA LYS A 133 -3.68 14.83 0.89
C LYS A 133 -2.24 14.77 0.38
N THR A 134 -1.86 13.64 -0.21
CA THR A 134 -0.50 13.43 -0.74
C THR A 134 -0.17 14.41 -1.86
N ASN A 135 -1.11 14.70 -2.75
CA ASN A 135 -0.92 15.71 -3.80
C ASN A 135 -0.66 17.11 -3.24
N ARG A 136 -1.36 17.50 -2.15
CA ARG A 136 -1.06 18.76 -1.46
C ARG A 136 0.31 18.75 -0.81
N GLN A 137 0.65 17.67 -0.11
CA GLN A 137 1.97 17.50 0.51
C GLN A 137 3.09 17.56 -0.52
N LEU A 138 2.89 17.00 -1.71
CA LEU A 138 3.89 17.07 -2.77
C LEU A 138 4.11 18.51 -3.24
N LYS A 139 3.04 19.28 -3.42
CA LYS A 139 3.16 20.69 -3.79
C LYS A 139 3.86 21.52 -2.70
N ASP A 140 3.56 21.23 -1.43
CA ASP A 140 4.23 21.87 -0.30
C ASP A 140 5.72 21.49 -0.23
N ALA A 141 6.05 20.22 -0.47
CA ALA A 141 7.44 19.74 -0.53
C ALA A 141 8.20 20.37 -1.71
N GLU A 142 7.59 20.55 -2.88
CA GLU A 142 8.17 21.26 -4.02
C GLU A 142 8.50 22.72 -3.66
N ASN A 143 7.58 23.43 -3.05
CA ASN A 143 7.79 24.80 -2.59
C ASN A 143 8.93 24.88 -1.55
N LYS A 144 9.00 23.88 -0.63
CA LYS A 144 10.05 23.78 0.37
C LYS A 144 11.42 23.56 -0.25
N VAL A 145 11.53 22.72 -1.29
CA VAL A 145 12.78 22.54 -2.05
C VAL A 145 13.24 23.86 -2.67
N ASN A 146 12.32 24.58 -3.35
CA ASN A 146 12.66 25.84 -3.99
C ASN A 146 13.11 26.91 -2.97
N LEU A 147 12.41 26.98 -1.82
CA LEU A 147 12.75 27.92 -0.76
C LEU A 147 14.08 27.58 -0.10
N SER A 148 14.32 26.32 0.23
CA SER A 148 15.57 25.88 0.86
C SER A 148 16.77 25.99 -0.08
N LYS A 149 16.58 25.79 -1.39
CA LYS A 149 17.59 26.06 -2.41
C LYS A 149 18.02 27.53 -2.40
N LEU A 150 17.07 28.44 -2.44
CA LEU A 150 17.35 29.88 -2.38
C LEU A 150 18.06 30.28 -1.06
N ALA A 151 17.61 29.72 0.06
CA ALA A 151 18.25 29.95 1.36
C ALA A 151 19.70 29.44 1.40
N LEU A 152 19.96 28.30 0.76
CA LEU A 152 21.33 27.77 0.61
C LEU A 152 22.19 28.72 -0.25
N GLU A 153 21.70 29.15 -1.41
CA GLU A 153 22.42 30.07 -2.28
C GLU A 153 22.77 31.39 -1.55
N GLN A 154 21.82 31.93 -0.79
CA GLN A 154 22.05 33.12 0.02
C GLN A 154 23.10 32.91 1.14
N SER A 155 23.07 31.75 1.79
CA SER A 155 24.04 31.42 2.86
C SER A 155 25.46 31.17 2.31
N GLN A 156 25.55 30.56 1.13
CA GLN A 156 26.81 30.38 0.41
C GLN A 156 27.45 31.74 0.04
N GLU A 157 26.63 32.67 -0.46
CA GLU A 157 27.11 34.00 -0.80
C GLU A 157 27.54 34.81 0.45
N ALA A 158 26.78 34.71 1.54
CA ALA A 158 27.13 35.32 2.81
C ALA A 158 28.47 34.77 3.35
N TYR A 159 28.66 33.46 3.29
CA TYR A 159 29.96 32.85 3.67
C TYR A 159 31.09 33.34 2.76
N ARG A 160 30.89 33.38 1.44
CA ARG A 160 31.90 33.88 0.49
C ARG A 160 32.33 35.31 0.80
N ILE A 161 31.37 36.20 1.07
CA ILE A 161 31.65 37.58 1.42
C ILE A 161 32.46 37.67 2.73
N ARG A 162 32.09 36.94 3.79
CA ARG A 162 32.78 36.92 5.06
C ARG A 162 34.17 36.29 4.96
N SER A 163 34.35 35.25 4.17
CA SER A 163 35.63 34.63 3.88
C SER A 163 36.61 35.62 3.22
N ASN A 164 36.11 36.38 2.21
CA ASN A 164 36.93 37.40 1.56
C ASN A 164 37.33 38.55 2.51
N ARG A 165 36.42 38.98 3.40
CA ARG A 165 36.74 40.02 4.41
C ARG A 165 37.72 39.51 5.46
N PHE A 166 37.59 38.24 5.84
CA PHE A 166 38.53 37.60 6.79
C PHE A 166 39.95 37.53 6.22
N THR A 167 40.11 37.18 4.94
CA THR A 167 41.45 37.19 4.29
C THR A 167 42.06 38.57 4.21
N GLN A 168 41.27 39.63 4.25
CA GLN A 168 41.68 41.02 4.30
C GLN A 168 41.93 41.53 5.75
N GLY A 169 41.70 40.67 6.74
CA GLY A 169 41.84 41.05 8.16
C GLY A 169 40.68 41.91 8.70
N LEU A 170 39.56 42.00 7.96
CA LEU A 170 38.39 42.85 8.27
C LEU A 170 37.26 42.11 8.98
N GLU A 171 37.41 40.82 9.24
CA GLU A 171 36.37 39.99 9.88
C GLU A 171 36.96 39.15 10.99
N LYS A 172 36.16 38.85 12.05
CA LYS A 172 36.58 37.99 13.15
C LYS A 172 36.46 36.50 12.77
N THR A 173 37.37 35.66 13.29
CA THR A 173 37.29 34.22 13.09
C THR A 173 35.94 33.61 13.55
N THR A 174 35.40 34.11 14.67
CA THR A 174 34.10 33.67 15.19
C THR A 174 32.96 33.90 14.21
N ASP A 175 32.96 35.06 13.52
CA ASP A 175 31.89 35.42 12.58
C ASP A 175 31.99 34.62 11.28
N LEU A 176 33.21 34.31 10.83
CA LEU A 176 33.46 33.40 9.72
C LEU A 176 32.96 31.99 10.03
N LEU A 177 33.35 31.41 11.18
CA LEU A 177 32.91 30.06 11.60
C LEU A 177 31.39 29.97 11.79
N GLN A 178 30.77 31.02 12.32
CA GLN A 178 29.32 31.09 12.42
C GLN A 178 28.64 31.05 11.04
N SER A 179 29.19 31.79 10.08
CA SER A 179 28.65 31.80 8.71
C SER A 179 28.82 30.44 8.00
N GLU A 180 29.95 29.77 8.23
CA GLU A 180 30.21 28.42 7.74
C GLU A 180 29.21 27.41 8.31
N THR A 181 28.98 27.47 9.63
CA THR A 181 27.98 26.61 10.30
C THR A 181 26.58 26.86 9.76
N GLN A 182 26.20 28.13 9.53
CA GLN A 182 24.89 28.47 8.93
C GLN A 182 24.78 27.94 7.51
N MET A 183 25.81 28.03 6.68
CA MET A 183 25.83 27.48 5.33
C MET A 183 25.65 25.96 5.37
N ALA A 184 26.41 25.25 6.22
CA ALA A 184 26.27 23.80 6.37
C ALA A 184 24.88 23.38 6.85
N GLN A 185 24.26 24.15 7.74
CA GLN A 185 22.89 23.91 8.17
C GLN A 185 21.88 24.09 7.02
N LYS A 186 22.05 25.14 6.20
CA LYS A 186 21.16 25.36 5.04
C LYS A 186 21.34 24.30 3.95
N GLU A 187 22.54 23.77 3.79
CA GLU A 187 22.79 22.64 2.91
C GLU A 187 22.05 21.37 3.40
N LEU A 188 22.12 21.08 4.70
CA LEU A 188 21.37 19.97 5.30
C LEU A 188 19.86 20.13 5.14
N GLU A 189 19.32 21.34 5.38
CA GLU A 189 17.89 21.66 5.21
C GLU A 189 17.45 21.45 3.74
N PHE A 190 18.29 21.84 2.78
CA PHE A 190 18.02 21.63 1.36
C PHE A 190 17.99 20.12 1.03
N LEU A 191 18.97 19.34 1.47
CA LEU A 191 19.01 17.89 1.24
C LEU A 191 17.82 17.18 1.88
N GLN A 192 17.40 17.59 3.06
CA GLN A 192 16.17 17.08 3.70
C GLN A 192 14.91 17.40 2.90
N ALA A 193 14.82 18.62 2.38
CA ALA A 193 13.68 19.02 1.55
C ALA A 193 13.60 18.18 0.24
N VAL A 194 14.74 17.95 -0.41
CA VAL A 194 14.84 17.11 -1.62
C VAL A 194 14.44 15.66 -1.32
N PHE A 195 14.90 15.12 -0.19
CA PHE A 195 14.50 13.77 0.24
C PHE A 195 12.99 13.68 0.48
N GLU A 196 12.41 14.64 1.22
CA GLU A 196 10.98 14.70 1.51
C GLU A 196 10.14 14.80 0.22
N TYR A 197 10.57 15.61 -0.74
CA TYR A 197 9.94 15.71 -2.05
C TYR A 197 9.95 14.38 -2.81
N ASN A 198 11.12 13.74 -2.91
CA ASN A 198 11.24 12.47 -3.63
C ASN A 198 10.41 11.36 -2.96
N PHE A 199 10.43 11.27 -1.63
CA PHE A 199 9.63 10.31 -0.88
C PHE A 199 8.13 10.53 -1.14
N THR A 200 7.67 11.78 -1.05
CA THR A 200 6.25 12.11 -1.27
C THR A 200 5.84 11.83 -2.71
N LYS A 201 6.71 12.08 -3.69
CA LYS A 201 6.50 11.78 -5.11
C LYS A 201 6.31 10.28 -5.35
N GLU A 202 7.21 9.46 -4.83
CA GLU A 202 7.12 7.99 -4.96
C GLU A 202 5.86 7.44 -4.26
N TYR A 203 5.52 8.01 -3.09
CA TYR A 203 4.31 7.63 -2.39
C TYR A 203 3.04 7.99 -3.17
N ALA A 204 3.00 9.16 -3.80
CA ALA A 204 1.88 9.54 -4.66
C ALA A 204 1.75 8.62 -5.88
N GLN A 205 2.87 8.22 -6.51
CA GLN A 205 2.86 7.24 -7.61
C GLN A 205 2.36 5.86 -7.13
N PHE A 206 2.76 5.44 -5.92
CA PHE A 206 2.25 4.19 -5.33
C PHE A 206 0.73 4.22 -5.15
N LEU A 207 0.16 5.35 -4.73
CA LEU A 207 -1.30 5.49 -4.57
C LEU A 207 -2.06 5.50 -5.90
N THR A 208 -1.40 5.76 -7.02
CA THR A 208 -2.03 5.83 -8.35
C THR A 208 -1.84 4.57 -9.20
N LYS A 209 -0.96 3.67 -8.80
CA LYS A 209 -0.73 2.36 -9.46
C LYS A 209 -1.69 1.30 -8.93
#